data_76980bf6dfa73ac0d79fe68a14fd1509
#
_entry.id   76980bf6dfa73ac0d79fe68a14fd1509
#
_cell.length_a   1.000
_cell.length_b   1.000
_cell.length_c   1.000
_cell.angle_alpha   90.00
_cell.angle_beta   90.00
_cell.angle_gamma   90.00
#
_symmetry.space_group_name_H-M   'P 1'
#
loop_
_entity.id
_entity.type
_entity.pdbx_description
1 polymer ?
#
loop_
_entity_poly.entity_id
_entity_poly.type
_entity_poly.pdbx_seq_one_letter_code
_entity_poly.pdbx_strand_id
1 'polypeptide(L)'
;SKYPLIQYSAFTLGLKYDKIEYQLVEVKRMTVKINTKDGQIELTDEVIATVVGGAATEIFGVVGMASKNALKDNFQALLGKENYSKGVVVKAAEDGSIAVDVYTVLSYGTKISEVSKNIQERVRFSLENQLGITAQTVNVYIQNIKVVGE
;
A
#
# COMPACT_ATOMS: atom_id res chain seq x y z
N SER A 1 -12.36 2.62 18.02
CA SER A 1 -11.37 2.08 17.16
C SER A 1 -10.47 1.09 17.87
N LYS A 2 -10.11 0.06 17.20
CA LYS A 2 -9.25 -0.98 17.75
C LYS A 2 -7.81 -0.54 17.89
N TYR A 3 -7.33 0.23 16.95
CA TYR A 3 -5.95 0.65 16.95
C TYR A 3 -5.59 1.55 18.10
N PRO A 4 -6.39 2.56 18.36
CA PRO A 4 -6.10 3.44 19.48
C PRO A 4 -6.04 2.71 20.80
N LEU A 5 -6.88 1.71 20.97
CA LEU A 5 -6.89 0.99 22.22
C LEU A 5 -5.57 0.28 22.49
N ILE A 6 -5.02 -0.33 21.46
CA ILE A 6 -3.75 -1.02 21.58
C ILE A 6 -2.64 -0.05 21.91
N GLN A 7 -2.64 1.08 21.27
CA GLN A 7 -1.62 2.07 21.49
C GLN A 7 -1.70 2.64 22.90
N TYR A 8 -2.90 2.84 23.37
CA TYR A 8 -3.07 3.44 24.68
C TYR A 8 -2.51 2.61 25.80
N SER A 9 -2.65 1.31 25.72
CA SER A 9 -2.19 0.48 26.80
C SER A 9 -0.71 0.65 27.04
N ALA A 10 0.08 0.81 26.00
CA ALA A 10 1.51 0.98 26.16
C ALA A 10 1.82 2.29 26.86
N PHE A 11 1.26 3.35 26.40
CA PHE A 11 1.54 4.64 26.97
C PHE A 11 1.04 4.76 28.39
N THR A 12 -0.09 4.19 28.63
CA THR A 12 -0.68 4.25 29.95
C THR A 12 0.19 3.59 30.99
N LEU A 13 0.81 2.50 30.59
CA LEU A 13 1.63 1.73 31.51
C LEU A 13 3.02 2.30 31.71
N GLY A 14 3.43 3.19 30.86
CA GLY A 14 4.71 3.82 31.02
C GLY A 14 5.77 3.27 30.11
N LEU A 15 6.95 3.80 30.23
CA LEU A 15 8.01 3.59 29.27
C LEU A 15 8.49 2.15 29.21
N LYS A 16 8.51 1.47 30.31
CA LYS A 16 9.02 0.13 30.34
C LYS A 16 8.20 -0.84 29.53
N TYR A 17 7.00 -0.45 29.16
CA TYR A 17 6.11 -1.31 28.42
C TYR A 17 6.04 -0.97 26.95
N ASP A 18 6.79 0.00 26.53
CA ASP A 18 6.74 0.45 25.15
C ASP A 18 7.04 -0.64 24.16
N LYS A 19 8.01 -1.49 24.49
CA LYS A 19 8.38 -2.56 23.58
C LYS A 19 7.25 -3.55 23.35
N ILE A 20 6.54 -3.86 24.41
CA ILE A 20 5.43 -4.78 24.29
C ILE A 20 4.34 -4.16 23.41
N GLU A 21 4.13 -2.88 23.60
CA GLU A 21 3.14 -2.18 22.82
C GLU A 21 3.47 -2.21 21.34
N TYR A 22 4.70 -1.97 21.00
CA TYR A 22 5.11 -2.01 19.62
C TYR A 22 4.85 -3.37 18.99
N GLN A 23 5.14 -4.42 19.70
CA GLN A 23 4.92 -5.75 19.17
C GLN A 23 3.45 -6.01 18.90
N LEU A 24 2.61 -5.57 19.79
CA LEU A 24 1.17 -5.74 19.60
C LEU A 24 0.67 -4.98 18.38
N VAL A 25 1.17 -3.76 18.20
CA VAL A 25 0.77 -2.96 17.06
C VAL A 25 1.23 -3.60 15.76
N GLU A 26 2.43 -4.14 15.74
CA GLU A 26 2.98 -4.74 14.53
C GLU A 26 2.20 -5.96 14.08
N VAL A 27 1.65 -6.69 15.00
CA VAL A 27 0.89 -7.88 14.68
C VAL A 27 -0.46 -7.52 14.07
N LYS A 28 -0.94 -6.33 14.38
CA LYS A 28 -2.26 -5.92 13.94
C LYS A 28 -2.29 -5.64 12.45
N ARG A 29 -3.08 -6.40 11.74
CA ARG A 29 -3.23 -6.20 10.32
C ARG A 29 -4.48 -5.38 10.05
N MET A 30 -4.39 -4.56 9.00
CA MET A 30 -5.50 -3.75 8.60
C MET A 30 -6.42 -4.55 7.69
N THR A 31 -7.72 -4.40 7.88
CA THR A 31 -8.70 -4.97 6.97
C THR A 31 -9.74 -3.91 6.67
N VAL A 32 -10.32 -4.00 5.48
CA VAL A 32 -11.43 -3.15 5.06
C VAL A 32 -12.68 -4.01 5.06
N LYS A 33 -13.72 -3.52 5.73
CA LYS A 33 -14.97 -4.26 5.84
C LYS A 33 -16.05 -3.52 5.07
N ILE A 34 -16.74 -4.25 4.22
CA ILE A 34 -17.84 -3.71 3.42
C ILE A 34 -19.09 -4.43 3.84
N ASN A 35 -20.08 -3.68 4.31
CA ASN A 35 -21.35 -4.25 4.73
C ASN A 35 -22.34 -4.22 3.60
N THR A 36 -22.98 -5.35 3.35
CA THR A 36 -24.02 -5.45 2.34
C THR A 36 -25.27 -6.01 3.00
N LYS A 37 -26.37 -6.04 2.26
CA LYS A 37 -27.59 -6.60 2.80
C LYS A 37 -27.50 -8.10 3.04
N ASP A 38 -26.57 -8.75 2.38
CA ASP A 38 -26.43 -10.21 2.50
C ASP A 38 -25.35 -10.61 3.50
N GLY A 39 -24.64 -9.63 4.09
CA GLY A 39 -23.62 -9.93 5.05
C GLY A 39 -22.47 -8.95 4.97
N GLN A 40 -21.27 -9.46 5.18
CA GLN A 40 -20.08 -8.63 5.26
C GLN A 40 -18.99 -9.20 4.35
N ILE A 41 -18.29 -8.30 3.65
CA ILE A 41 -17.12 -8.63 2.86
C ILE A 41 -15.92 -8.04 3.58
N GLU A 42 -14.91 -8.85 3.81
CA GLU A 42 -13.70 -8.39 4.49
C GLU A 42 -12.51 -8.57 3.57
N LEU A 43 -11.79 -7.48 3.34
CA LEU A 43 -10.63 -7.45 2.47
C LEU A 43 -9.38 -7.17 3.29
N THR A 44 -8.38 -8.03 3.15
CA THR A 44 -7.11 -7.81 3.83
C THR A 44 -6.28 -6.81 3.06
N ASP A 45 -5.27 -6.26 3.72
CA ASP A 45 -4.36 -5.34 3.05
C ASP A 45 -3.60 -6.03 1.93
N GLU A 46 -3.38 -7.33 2.02
CA GLU A 46 -2.71 -8.07 0.95
C GLU A 46 -3.54 -8.12 -0.31
N VAL A 47 -4.86 -8.29 -0.17
CA VAL A 47 -5.76 -8.28 -1.32
C VAL A 47 -5.73 -6.91 -1.98
N ILE A 48 -5.81 -5.86 -1.17
CA ILE A 48 -5.80 -4.50 -1.68
C ILE A 48 -4.45 -4.22 -2.36
N ALA A 49 -3.36 -4.62 -1.72
CA ALA A 49 -2.03 -4.40 -2.28
C ALA A 49 -1.83 -5.12 -3.60
N THR A 50 -2.39 -6.31 -3.74
CA THR A 50 -2.27 -7.06 -4.99
C THR A 50 -3.00 -6.35 -6.12
N VAL A 51 -4.19 -5.84 -5.84
CA VAL A 51 -4.95 -5.07 -6.83
C VAL A 51 -4.19 -3.79 -7.20
N VAL A 52 -3.67 -3.09 -6.20
CA VAL A 52 -2.93 -1.84 -6.41
C VAL A 52 -1.67 -2.10 -7.23
N GLY A 53 -0.90 -3.11 -6.84
CA GLY A 53 0.33 -3.45 -7.56
C GLY A 53 0.07 -3.88 -8.98
N GLY A 54 -0.99 -4.67 -9.18
CA GLY A 54 -1.38 -5.08 -10.52
C GLY A 54 -1.74 -3.89 -11.39
N ALA A 55 -2.50 -2.95 -10.82
CA ALA A 55 -2.90 -1.76 -11.56
C ALA A 55 -1.69 -0.89 -11.93
N ALA A 56 -0.80 -0.69 -10.97
CA ALA A 56 0.37 0.16 -11.19
C ALA A 56 1.30 -0.42 -12.27
N THR A 57 1.47 -1.74 -12.26
CA THR A 57 2.40 -2.37 -13.20
C THR A 57 1.87 -2.45 -14.61
N GLU A 58 0.59 -2.17 -14.83
CA GLU A 58 0.03 -2.10 -16.17
C GLU A 58 0.36 -0.80 -16.90
N ILE A 59 0.81 0.20 -16.17
CA ILE A 59 1.06 1.52 -16.74
C ILE A 59 2.37 1.53 -17.53
N PHE A 60 2.30 2.05 -18.75
CA PHE A 60 3.50 2.19 -19.57
C PHE A 60 4.50 3.07 -18.84
N GLY A 61 5.75 2.62 -18.79
CA GLY A 61 6.80 3.33 -18.07
C GLY A 61 7.09 2.77 -16.70
N VAL A 62 6.25 1.89 -16.18
CA VAL A 62 6.48 1.23 -14.91
C VAL A 62 7.22 -0.07 -15.16
N VAL A 63 8.41 -0.20 -14.58
CA VAL A 63 9.19 -1.44 -14.67
C VAL A 63 8.65 -2.47 -13.70
N GLY A 64 8.25 -2.02 -12.54
CA GLY A 64 7.68 -2.91 -11.53
C GLY A 64 7.52 -2.23 -10.18
N MET A 65 7.18 -3.04 -9.21
CA MET A 65 7.01 -2.59 -7.83
C MET A 65 8.29 -2.80 -7.05
N ALA A 66 8.52 -1.93 -6.08
CA ALA A 66 9.67 -2.01 -5.19
C ALA A 66 9.20 -2.16 -3.75
N SER A 67 10.04 -2.74 -2.92
CA SER A 67 9.75 -2.81 -1.49
C SER A 67 9.81 -1.41 -0.89
N LYS A 68 8.91 -1.12 0.03
CA LYS A 68 8.93 0.18 0.73
C LYS A 68 10.20 0.34 1.56
N ASN A 69 10.89 -0.76 1.85
CA ASN A 69 12.12 -0.73 2.63
C ASN A 69 13.36 -0.97 1.75
N ALA A 70 13.23 -0.78 0.44
CA ALA A 70 14.30 -1.13 -0.49
C ALA A 70 15.61 -0.42 -0.18
N LEU A 71 15.55 0.86 0.14
CA LEU A 71 16.77 1.61 0.42
C LEU A 71 17.40 1.20 1.74
N LYS A 72 16.57 0.95 2.72
CA LYS A 72 17.03 0.56 4.04
C LYS A 72 17.68 -0.81 4.04
N ASP A 73 17.13 -1.70 3.25
CA ASP A 73 17.58 -3.10 3.22
C ASP A 73 18.59 -3.37 2.12
N ASN A 74 18.99 -2.37 1.37
CA ASN A 74 19.83 -2.54 0.19
C ASN A 74 19.22 -3.51 -0.80
N PHE A 75 17.91 -3.59 -0.80
CA PHE A 75 17.20 -4.55 -1.61
C PHE A 75 16.66 -3.86 -2.84
N GLN A 76 17.24 -4.18 -3.99
CA GLN A 76 16.94 -3.48 -5.23
C GLN A 76 16.10 -4.29 -6.21
N ALA A 77 15.73 -5.49 -5.83
CA ALA A 77 15.00 -6.36 -6.73
C ALA A 77 13.54 -5.91 -6.85
N LEU A 78 12.95 -6.18 -8.01
CA LEU A 78 11.53 -5.94 -8.21
C LEU A 78 10.72 -6.99 -7.46
N LEU A 79 9.56 -6.58 -7.00
CA LEU A 79 8.66 -7.49 -6.30
C LEU A 79 7.87 -8.31 -7.30
N GLY A 80 7.69 -9.60 -7.00
CA GLY A 80 6.75 -10.42 -7.72
C GLY A 80 5.34 -10.18 -7.21
N LYS A 81 4.35 -10.68 -7.94
CA LYS A 81 2.96 -10.44 -7.59
C LYS A 81 2.61 -10.92 -6.19
N GLU A 82 3.21 -12.00 -5.76
CA GLU A 82 2.93 -12.55 -4.44
C GLU A 82 3.50 -11.72 -3.31
N ASN A 83 4.33 -10.72 -3.65
CA ASN A 83 4.98 -9.88 -2.65
C ASN A 83 4.59 -8.41 -2.76
N TYR A 84 3.55 -8.09 -3.50
CA TYR A 84 3.16 -6.70 -3.69
C TYR A 84 2.83 -5.99 -2.37
N SER A 85 2.42 -6.74 -1.37
CA SER A 85 2.13 -6.14 -0.06
C SER A 85 3.35 -5.46 0.55
N LYS A 86 4.55 -5.83 0.12
CA LYS A 86 5.77 -5.19 0.61
C LYS A 86 6.03 -3.84 -0.05
N GLY A 87 5.33 -3.54 -1.12
CA GLY A 87 5.48 -2.29 -1.84
C GLY A 87 4.25 -1.40 -1.81
N VAL A 88 3.26 -1.74 -1.01
CA VAL A 88 2.03 -0.97 -0.90
C VAL A 88 1.70 -0.81 0.57
N VAL A 89 1.44 0.43 0.98
CA VAL A 89 0.97 0.70 2.33
C VAL A 89 -0.46 1.16 2.24
N VAL A 90 -1.34 0.51 2.98
CA VAL A 90 -2.75 0.82 2.97
C VAL A 90 -3.13 1.36 4.34
N LYS A 91 -3.76 2.53 4.36
CA LYS A 91 -4.20 3.15 5.60
C LYS A 91 -5.69 3.42 5.51
N ALA A 92 -6.41 3.10 6.56
CA ALA A 92 -7.85 3.33 6.61
C ALA A 92 -8.12 4.76 7.02
N ALA A 93 -9.11 5.37 6.38
CA ALA A 93 -9.61 6.68 6.79
C ALA A 93 -10.91 6.48 7.57
N GLU A 94 -11.28 7.50 8.33
CA GLU A 94 -12.44 7.40 9.20
C GLU A 94 -13.75 7.29 8.44
N ASP A 95 -13.77 7.84 7.24
CA ASP A 95 -15.00 7.85 6.45
C ASP A 95 -15.18 6.59 5.60
N GLY A 96 -14.34 5.58 5.82
CA GLY A 96 -14.44 4.34 5.07
C GLY A 96 -13.62 4.31 3.80
N SER A 97 -13.01 5.42 3.43
CA SER A 97 -12.08 5.44 2.30
C SER A 97 -10.70 5.01 2.78
N ILE A 98 -9.78 4.87 1.84
CA ILE A 98 -8.41 4.49 2.17
C ILE A 98 -7.42 5.45 1.54
N ALA A 99 -6.23 5.47 2.11
CA ALA A 99 -5.08 6.14 1.53
C ALA A 99 -4.06 5.06 1.19
N VAL A 100 -3.44 5.17 0.02
CA VAL A 100 -2.54 4.13 -0.47
C VAL A 100 -1.22 4.77 -0.85
N ASP A 101 -0.13 4.14 -0.40
CA ASP A 101 1.22 4.51 -0.82
C ASP A 101 1.75 3.39 -1.70
N VAL A 102 2.27 3.75 -2.87
CA VAL A 102 2.71 2.79 -3.87
C VAL A 102 4.18 3.04 -4.19
N TYR A 103 5.01 2.03 -4.04
CA TYR A 103 6.45 2.13 -4.28
C TYR A 103 6.80 1.44 -5.58
N THR A 104 7.37 2.20 -6.52
CA THR A 104 7.54 1.74 -7.90
C THR A 104 8.95 1.99 -8.41
N VAL A 105 9.28 1.30 -9.48
CA VAL A 105 10.49 1.53 -10.27
C VAL A 105 10.04 1.88 -11.67
N LEU A 106 10.52 3.00 -12.19
CA LEU A 106 10.14 3.46 -13.51
C LEU A 106 11.26 3.30 -14.51
N SER A 107 10.90 3.35 -15.78
CA SER A 107 11.84 3.22 -16.87
C SER A 107 12.49 4.57 -17.16
N TYR A 108 13.79 4.54 -17.42
CA TYR A 108 14.53 5.73 -17.79
C TYR A 108 13.98 6.29 -19.10
N GLY A 109 13.88 7.60 -19.17
CA GLY A 109 13.42 8.27 -20.38
C GLY A 109 11.93 8.52 -20.45
N THR A 110 11.18 8.02 -19.51
CA THR A 110 9.75 8.31 -19.46
C THR A 110 9.51 9.64 -18.74
N LYS A 111 8.33 10.20 -18.98
CA LYS A 111 7.94 11.43 -18.31
C LYS A 111 7.37 11.08 -16.95
N ILE A 112 8.21 11.18 -15.95
CA ILE A 112 7.89 10.67 -14.61
C ILE A 112 6.59 11.26 -14.06
N SER A 113 6.38 12.57 -14.26
CA SER A 113 5.17 13.19 -13.74
C SER A 113 3.90 12.62 -14.37
N GLU A 114 3.96 12.30 -15.66
CA GLU A 114 2.79 11.74 -16.34
C GLU A 114 2.58 10.28 -15.96
N VAL A 115 3.67 9.51 -15.89
CA VAL A 115 3.56 8.11 -15.48
C VAL A 115 2.97 8.05 -14.07
N SER A 116 3.42 8.92 -13.18
CA SER A 116 2.92 8.93 -11.81
C SER A 116 1.43 9.25 -11.75
N LYS A 117 0.99 10.21 -12.55
CA LYS A 117 -0.45 10.52 -12.60
C LYS A 117 -1.25 9.36 -13.15
N ASN A 118 -0.73 8.69 -14.15
CA ASN A 118 -1.40 7.53 -14.71
C ASN A 118 -1.52 6.42 -13.70
N ILE A 119 -0.47 6.24 -12.88
CA ILE A 119 -0.53 5.26 -11.80
C ILE A 119 -1.64 5.63 -10.82
N GLN A 120 -1.70 6.89 -10.42
CA GLN A 120 -2.73 7.34 -9.47
C GLN A 120 -4.13 7.08 -10.00
N GLU A 121 -4.37 7.42 -11.25
CA GLU A 121 -5.69 7.24 -11.85
C GLU A 121 -6.04 5.76 -11.99
N ARG A 122 -5.10 4.96 -12.45
CA ARG A 122 -5.36 3.54 -12.64
C ARG A 122 -5.60 2.82 -11.32
N VAL A 123 -4.82 3.17 -10.30
CA VAL A 123 -4.99 2.56 -8.99
C VAL A 123 -6.36 2.94 -8.42
N ARG A 124 -6.72 4.21 -8.51
CA ARG A 124 -8.02 4.65 -7.99
C ARG A 124 -9.16 3.95 -8.73
N PHE A 125 -9.06 3.88 -10.05
CA PHE A 125 -10.07 3.22 -10.87
C PHE A 125 -10.20 1.73 -10.50
N SER A 126 -9.06 1.05 -10.35
CA SER A 126 -9.08 -0.39 -10.07
C SER A 126 -9.67 -0.67 -8.69
N LEU A 127 -9.34 0.16 -7.71
CA LEU A 127 -9.91 -0.03 -6.38
C LEU A 127 -11.42 0.13 -6.39
N GLU A 128 -11.92 1.13 -7.09
CA GLU A 128 -13.36 1.35 -7.16
C GLU A 128 -14.05 0.26 -7.98
N ASN A 129 -13.47 -0.08 -9.12
CA ASN A 129 -14.10 -1.01 -10.05
C ASN A 129 -14.04 -2.46 -9.57
N GLN A 130 -12.92 -2.88 -9.02
CA GLN A 130 -12.76 -4.27 -8.62
C GLN A 130 -13.17 -4.53 -7.18
N LEU A 131 -12.95 -3.57 -6.30
CA LEU A 131 -13.17 -3.79 -4.88
C LEU A 131 -14.27 -2.91 -4.29
N GLY A 132 -14.73 -1.93 -5.03
CA GLY A 132 -15.75 -1.02 -4.49
C GLY A 132 -15.22 -0.11 -3.40
N ILE A 133 -13.92 0.15 -3.38
CA ILE A 133 -13.28 0.97 -2.37
C ILE A 133 -12.88 2.31 -2.95
N THR A 134 -13.16 3.38 -2.22
CA THR A 134 -12.74 4.72 -2.62
C THR A 134 -11.37 5.03 -2.03
N ALA A 135 -10.45 5.44 -2.88
CA ALA A 135 -9.14 5.88 -2.44
C ALA A 135 -9.14 7.38 -2.27
N GLN A 136 -8.90 7.84 -1.05
CA GLN A 136 -8.82 9.26 -0.78
C GLN A 136 -7.56 9.85 -1.39
N THR A 137 -6.44 9.18 -1.21
CA THR A 137 -5.17 9.58 -1.80
C THR A 137 -4.45 8.37 -2.32
N VAL A 138 -3.69 8.56 -3.40
CA VAL A 138 -2.77 7.58 -3.92
C VAL A 138 -1.43 8.29 -4.05
N ASN A 139 -0.50 7.94 -3.19
CA ASN A 139 0.84 8.52 -3.20
C ASN A 139 1.78 7.59 -3.92
N VAL A 140 2.53 8.12 -4.86
CA VAL A 140 3.45 7.32 -5.66
C VAL A 140 4.87 7.70 -5.28
N TYR A 141 5.64 6.70 -4.89
CA TYR A 141 7.05 6.87 -4.54
C TYR A 141 7.88 6.13 -5.56
N ILE A 142 8.75 6.86 -6.25
CA ILE A 142 9.63 6.26 -7.26
C ILE A 142 10.96 5.96 -6.58
N GLN A 143 11.20 4.68 -6.36
CA GLN A 143 12.38 4.24 -5.63
C GLN A 143 13.61 4.15 -6.51
N ASN A 144 13.42 3.95 -7.80
CA ASN A 144 14.54 3.80 -8.71
C ASN A 144 14.08 4.02 -10.14
N ILE A 145 15.04 4.34 -10.97
CA ILE A 145 14.85 4.47 -12.43
C ILE A 145 15.77 3.46 -13.09
N LYS A 146 15.22 2.63 -13.93
CA LYS A 146 16.01 1.60 -14.62
C LYS A 146 16.09 1.87 -16.10
N VAL A 147 17.26 1.60 -16.66
CA VAL A 147 17.43 1.61 -18.10
C VAL A 147 16.99 0.24 -18.61
N VAL A 148 15.98 0.24 -19.46
CA VAL A 148 15.34 -0.97 -19.94
C VAL A 148 15.72 -1.17 -21.41
N GLY A 149 15.87 -2.43 -21.80
CA GLY A 149 16.15 -2.76 -23.18
C GLY A 149 17.62 -2.91 -23.51
N GLU A 150 18.44 -3.06 -22.49
CA GLU A 150 19.88 -3.28 -22.71
C GLU A 150 20.33 -4.65 -22.36
#